data_01b04af89ee3ca60e44f8ee407232915
#
_entry.id   01b04af89ee3ca60e44f8ee407232915
#
_cell.length_a   1.000
_cell.length_b   1.000
_cell.length_c   1.000
_cell.angle_alpha   90.00
_cell.angle_beta   90.00
_cell.angle_gamma   90.00
#
_symmetry.space_group_name_H-M   'P 1'
#
loop_
_entity.id
_entity.type
_entity.pdbx_description
1 polymer ?
#
loop_
_entity_poly.entity_id
_entity_poly.type
_entity_poly.pdbx_seq_one_letter_code
_entity_poly.pdbx_strand_id
1 'polypeptide(L)'
;MTKIIGHRGARNLWPENSLTGFRNALRLGVDAIEFDVHLTDSGELLVIHDAALDRTVHATGPVRRLSPAGRLATRLRDTDESIPTLSDVLGILAARDGLHLHVEIKSDETGTPYPGIAARVAAELRRFGIDHRSHLTSFDISVLEECRLHAPHVARLVSVNADWAARQGGLSAFLPAADGLVDIVAIHHELMADQWELIRSSVPMERLCVWTLNEEAGIRRWLERGIGHLTSDSPDLALGFRDAEVASVRLEEKL
;
A
#
# COMPACT_ATOMS: atom_id res chain seq x y z
N MET A 1 8.43 7.25 -15.87
CA MET A 1 9.15 6.10 -15.24
C MET A 1 8.24 5.49 -14.19
N THR A 2 8.09 4.16 -14.20
CA THR A 2 7.29 3.39 -13.23
C THR A 2 7.83 3.55 -11.82
N LYS A 3 6.97 3.89 -10.88
CA LYS A 3 7.31 3.95 -9.45
C LYS A 3 7.21 2.55 -8.83
N ILE A 4 8.27 2.12 -8.16
CA ILE A 4 8.33 0.82 -7.48
C ILE A 4 7.96 0.98 -6.01
N ILE A 5 6.96 0.20 -5.57
CA ILE A 5 6.39 0.26 -4.23
C ILE A 5 6.75 -1.03 -3.47
N GLY A 6 7.39 -0.88 -2.32
CA GLY A 6 7.66 -1.99 -1.40
C GLY A 6 6.40 -2.34 -0.61
N HIS A 7 5.81 -3.51 -0.89
CA HIS A 7 4.60 -4.02 -0.24
C HIS A 7 4.89 -4.46 1.19
N ARG A 8 4.24 -3.84 2.17
CA ARG A 8 4.46 -4.07 3.61
C ARG A 8 5.94 -4.00 4.01
N GLY A 9 6.70 -3.10 3.37
CA GLY A 9 8.14 -2.95 3.58
C GLY A 9 9.03 -3.95 2.83
N ALA A 10 8.54 -4.72 1.84
CA ALA A 10 9.21 -5.79 1.10
C ALA A 10 9.19 -7.16 1.83
N ARG A 11 8.00 -7.71 1.98
CA ARG A 11 7.72 -8.88 2.82
C ARG A 11 8.38 -10.20 2.39
N ASN A 12 8.86 -10.31 1.15
CA ASN A 12 9.63 -11.49 0.73
C ASN A 12 11.09 -11.44 1.21
N LEU A 13 11.57 -10.27 1.64
CA LEU A 13 12.95 -10.07 2.07
C LEU A 13 13.06 -9.91 3.59
N TRP A 14 12.03 -9.37 4.24
CA TRP A 14 11.99 -9.08 5.67
C TRP A 14 10.60 -9.31 6.24
N PRO A 15 10.45 -9.47 7.58
CA PRO A 15 9.14 -9.61 8.21
C PRO A 15 8.22 -8.45 7.80
N GLU A 16 7.00 -8.80 7.35
CA GLU A 16 6.02 -7.81 6.88
C GLU A 16 5.65 -6.80 7.96
N ASN A 17 5.43 -5.55 7.57
CA ASN A 17 5.01 -4.48 8.47
C ASN A 17 5.92 -4.30 9.71
N SER A 18 7.20 -4.68 9.62
CA SER A 18 8.20 -4.52 10.67
C SER A 18 9.03 -3.25 10.49
N LEU A 19 9.54 -2.68 11.58
CA LEU A 19 10.43 -1.52 11.50
C LEU A 19 11.73 -1.87 10.76
N THR A 20 12.20 -3.11 10.90
CA THR A 20 13.36 -3.61 10.13
C THR A 20 13.05 -3.67 8.64
N GLY A 21 11.89 -4.19 8.24
CA GLY A 21 11.44 -4.21 6.85
C GLY A 21 11.42 -2.79 6.25
N PHE A 22 10.83 -1.84 6.95
CA PHE A 22 10.76 -0.45 6.49
C PHE A 22 12.13 0.21 6.35
N ARG A 23 13.03 0.06 7.34
CA ARG A 23 14.40 0.59 7.25
C ARG A 23 15.16 0.02 6.07
N ASN A 24 14.98 -1.26 5.79
CA ASN A 24 15.68 -1.92 4.70
C ASN A 24 15.07 -1.57 3.33
N ALA A 25 13.75 -1.46 3.21
CA ALA A 25 13.09 -0.96 2.00
C ALA A 25 13.56 0.47 1.64
N LEU A 26 13.75 1.34 2.65
CA LEU A 26 14.37 2.66 2.45
C LEU A 26 15.78 2.55 1.84
N ARG A 27 16.59 1.61 2.31
CA ARG A 27 17.97 1.40 1.80
C ARG A 27 17.99 0.87 0.38
N LEU A 28 17.01 0.05 0.00
CA LEU A 28 16.85 -0.42 -1.38
C LEU A 28 16.58 0.74 -2.36
N GLY A 29 15.99 1.81 -1.89
CA GLY A 29 15.71 2.96 -2.73
C GLY A 29 14.37 2.88 -3.46
N VAL A 30 13.38 2.21 -2.89
CA VAL A 30 12.00 2.20 -3.41
C VAL A 30 11.43 3.62 -3.51
N ASP A 31 10.53 3.85 -4.47
CA ASP A 31 9.89 5.15 -4.67
C ASP A 31 8.74 5.38 -3.69
N ALA A 32 8.11 4.29 -3.24
CA ALA A 32 7.07 4.32 -2.23
C ALA A 32 7.11 3.07 -1.34
N ILE A 33 6.50 3.17 -0.17
CA ILE A 33 6.26 2.03 0.74
C ILE A 33 4.77 1.97 1.03
N GLU A 34 4.23 0.77 0.88
CA GLU A 34 2.86 0.44 1.25
C GLU A 34 2.86 -0.28 2.60
N PHE A 35 1.88 -0.01 3.44
CA PHE A 35 1.64 -0.67 4.71
C PHE A 35 0.19 -0.51 5.20
N ASP A 36 -0.20 -1.37 6.14
CA ASP A 36 -1.57 -1.59 6.57
C ASP A 36 -1.83 -1.04 7.98
N VAL A 37 -2.95 -0.34 8.19
CA VAL A 37 -3.28 0.29 9.48
C VAL A 37 -4.61 -0.20 10.02
N HIS A 38 -4.59 -0.71 11.26
CA HIS A 38 -5.76 -1.04 12.07
C HIS A 38 -5.89 -0.11 13.27
N LEU A 39 -7.12 0.05 13.78
CA LEU A 39 -7.41 0.80 15.00
C LEU A 39 -7.78 -0.17 16.14
N THR A 40 -7.14 -0.04 17.30
CA THR A 40 -7.53 -0.81 18.49
C THR A 40 -8.65 -0.14 19.27
N ASP A 41 -9.36 -0.92 20.09
CA ASP A 41 -10.38 -0.42 21.03
C ASP A 41 -9.79 0.55 22.07
N SER A 42 -8.47 0.46 22.31
CA SER A 42 -7.73 1.41 23.17
C SER A 42 -7.27 2.68 22.45
N GLY A 43 -7.48 2.77 21.13
CA GLY A 43 -7.18 3.95 20.31
C GLY A 43 -5.78 3.98 19.70
N GLU A 44 -4.97 2.91 19.78
CA GLU A 44 -3.70 2.80 19.04
C GLU A 44 -3.95 2.51 17.55
N LEU A 45 -3.21 3.17 16.68
CA LEU A 45 -3.10 2.82 15.27
C LEU A 45 -1.93 1.85 15.10
N LEU A 46 -2.23 0.58 14.77
CA LEU A 46 -1.25 -0.49 14.63
C LEU A 46 -0.97 -0.81 13.17
N VAL A 47 0.31 -1.05 12.85
CA VAL A 47 0.72 -1.41 11.49
C VAL A 47 0.85 -2.93 11.40
N ILE A 48 -0.18 -3.57 10.84
CA ILE A 48 -0.31 -5.01 10.65
C ILE A 48 -1.37 -5.27 9.57
N HIS A 49 -1.22 -6.33 8.77
CA HIS A 49 -2.13 -6.58 7.65
C HIS A 49 -3.46 -7.20 8.05
N ASP A 50 -3.43 -8.33 8.78
CA ASP A 50 -4.63 -9.09 9.10
C ASP A 50 -5.38 -8.46 10.28
N ALA A 51 -6.69 -8.53 10.27
CA ALA A 51 -7.52 -8.13 11.41
C ALA A 51 -7.39 -9.07 12.62
N ALA A 52 -6.72 -10.23 12.44
CA ALA A 52 -6.39 -11.20 13.49
C ALA A 52 -4.88 -11.41 13.58
N LEU A 53 -4.41 -11.72 14.79
CA LEU A 53 -2.99 -11.84 15.11
C LEU A 53 -2.34 -13.13 14.56
N ASP A 54 -3.14 -14.15 14.32
CA ASP A 54 -2.77 -15.57 14.21
C ASP A 54 -1.67 -15.87 13.18
N ARG A 55 -1.61 -15.16 12.05
CA ARG A 55 -0.66 -15.43 10.97
C ARG A 55 0.71 -14.82 11.20
N THR A 56 0.76 -13.56 11.60
CA THR A 56 1.99 -12.76 11.61
C THR A 56 2.60 -12.53 12.98
N VAL A 57 1.90 -12.98 14.05
CA VAL A 57 2.30 -12.72 15.44
C VAL A 57 2.29 -14.01 16.26
N HIS A 58 3.05 -14.05 17.36
CA HIS A 58 3.00 -15.11 18.35
C HIS A 58 1.87 -14.90 19.37
N ALA A 59 0.65 -14.65 18.87
CA ALA A 59 -0.57 -14.47 19.63
C ALA A 59 -1.78 -14.82 18.75
N THR A 60 -2.97 -14.85 19.32
CA THR A 60 -4.23 -15.13 18.61
C THR A 60 -5.31 -14.12 18.96
N GLY A 61 -6.29 -14.00 18.08
CA GLY A 61 -7.48 -13.17 18.28
C GLY A 61 -7.45 -11.81 17.53
N PRO A 62 -8.51 -11.01 17.69
CA PRO A 62 -8.66 -9.78 16.94
C PRO A 62 -7.63 -8.71 17.34
N VAL A 63 -7.00 -8.07 16.34
CA VAL A 63 -6.04 -6.97 16.52
C VAL A 63 -6.66 -5.81 17.32
N ARG A 64 -7.92 -5.48 17.06
CA ARG A 64 -8.59 -4.37 17.76
C ARG A 64 -8.66 -4.53 19.27
N ARG A 65 -8.65 -5.77 19.80
CA ARG A 65 -8.68 -6.05 21.24
C ARG A 65 -7.31 -6.03 21.91
N LEU A 66 -6.24 -5.82 21.17
CA LEU A 66 -4.90 -5.77 21.72
C LEU A 66 -4.70 -4.48 22.54
N SER A 67 -4.35 -4.65 23.81
CA SER A 67 -3.99 -3.52 24.65
C SER A 67 -2.56 -3.05 24.37
N PRO A 68 -2.18 -1.80 24.71
CA PRO A 68 -0.80 -1.32 24.57
C PRO A 68 0.24 -2.21 25.26
N ALA A 69 -0.06 -2.67 26.47
CA ALA A 69 0.83 -3.61 27.18
C ALA A 69 0.90 -4.98 26.50
N GLY A 70 -0.23 -5.50 26.02
CA GLY A 70 -0.28 -6.73 25.23
C GLY A 70 0.52 -6.62 23.94
N ARG A 71 0.41 -5.51 23.20
CA ARG A 71 1.19 -5.23 22.00
C ARG A 71 2.69 -5.27 22.27
N LEU A 72 3.15 -4.59 23.31
CA LEU A 72 4.57 -4.56 23.69
C LEU A 72 5.11 -5.93 24.13
N ALA A 73 4.25 -6.79 24.69
CA ALA A 73 4.61 -8.15 25.09
C ALA A 73 4.57 -9.17 23.93
N THR A 74 3.89 -8.84 22.84
CA THR A 74 3.72 -9.72 21.67
C THR A 74 4.81 -9.46 20.64
N ARG A 75 5.30 -10.53 19.99
CA ARG A 75 6.33 -10.45 18.96
C ARG A 75 5.76 -10.82 17.60
N LEU A 76 6.19 -10.08 16.57
CA LEU A 76 6.02 -10.50 15.19
C LEU A 76 6.78 -11.81 14.97
N ARG A 77 6.30 -12.63 14.02
CA ARG A 77 7.05 -13.82 13.61
C ARG A 77 8.34 -13.42 12.92
N ASP A 78 9.35 -14.26 13.05
CA ASP A 78 10.66 -14.11 12.41
C ASP A 78 11.45 -12.84 12.81
N THR A 79 11.08 -12.20 13.92
CA THR A 79 11.79 -11.06 14.50
C THR A 79 11.46 -10.88 16.00
N ASP A 80 12.34 -10.18 16.72
CA ASP A 80 12.12 -9.81 18.12
C ASP A 80 11.31 -8.49 18.28
N GLU A 81 10.84 -7.92 17.16
CA GLU A 81 10.05 -6.69 17.20
C GLU A 81 8.61 -6.96 17.65
N SER A 82 8.03 -6.02 18.37
CA SER A 82 6.58 -5.98 18.61
C SER A 82 5.86 -5.33 17.41
N ILE A 83 4.53 -5.49 17.34
CA ILE A 83 3.73 -4.80 16.32
C ILE A 83 3.97 -3.30 16.44
N PRO A 84 4.45 -2.60 15.39
CA PRO A 84 4.70 -1.18 15.47
C PRO A 84 3.39 -0.38 15.44
N THR A 85 3.42 0.78 16.07
CA THR A 85 2.38 1.80 15.88
C THR A 85 2.62 2.56 14.58
N LEU A 86 1.58 3.22 14.06
CA LEU A 86 1.72 4.13 12.93
C LEU A 86 2.78 5.20 13.22
N SER A 87 2.81 5.75 14.44
CA SER A 87 3.83 6.73 14.85
C SER A 87 5.24 6.19 14.75
N ASP A 88 5.49 4.93 15.16
CA ASP A 88 6.83 4.31 15.05
C ASP A 88 7.28 4.22 13.59
N VAL A 89 6.37 3.80 12.70
CA VAL A 89 6.61 3.68 11.26
C VAL A 89 6.87 5.05 10.63
N LEU A 90 6.00 6.02 10.89
CA LEU A 90 6.15 7.38 10.34
C LEU A 90 7.43 8.06 10.82
N GLY A 91 7.86 7.79 12.06
CA GLY A 91 9.14 8.28 12.60
C GLY A 91 10.36 7.84 11.79
N ILE A 92 10.27 6.67 11.14
CA ILE A 92 11.32 6.15 10.24
C ILE A 92 11.15 6.72 8.83
N LEU A 93 9.92 6.64 8.28
CA LEU A 93 9.67 6.93 6.86
C LEU A 93 9.68 8.43 6.55
N ALA A 94 9.32 9.27 7.52
CA ALA A 94 9.31 10.73 7.35
C ALA A 94 10.71 11.32 7.10
N ALA A 95 11.75 10.65 7.60
CA ALA A 95 13.13 11.12 7.48
C ALA A 95 13.70 11.07 6.05
N ARG A 96 13.04 10.37 5.10
CA ARG A 96 13.48 10.28 3.71
C ARG A 96 12.64 11.18 2.82
N ASP A 97 13.25 12.24 2.31
CA ASP A 97 12.63 13.09 1.30
C ASP A 97 12.37 12.34 -0.01
N GLY A 98 11.26 12.69 -0.67
CA GLY A 98 10.86 12.10 -1.94
C GLY A 98 10.24 10.70 -1.86
N LEU A 99 10.21 10.06 -0.67
CA LEU A 99 9.49 8.81 -0.47
C LEU A 99 7.99 9.07 -0.42
N HIS A 100 7.21 8.33 -1.20
CA HIS A 100 5.76 8.32 -1.08
C HIS A 100 5.28 7.20 -0.15
N LEU A 101 4.13 7.39 0.47
CA LEU A 101 3.50 6.40 1.34
C LEU A 101 2.14 5.99 0.80
N HIS A 102 1.88 4.69 0.78
CA HIS A 102 0.56 4.11 0.54
C HIS A 102 0.07 3.52 1.86
N VAL A 103 -0.86 4.21 2.52
CA VAL A 103 -1.33 3.88 3.87
C VAL A 103 -2.69 3.22 3.76
N GLU A 104 -2.73 1.88 3.80
CA GLU A 104 -3.97 1.14 3.67
C GLU A 104 -4.74 1.13 5.00
N ILE A 105 -5.92 1.74 4.97
CA ILE A 105 -6.86 1.74 6.09
C ILE A 105 -7.70 0.47 6.00
N LYS A 106 -7.54 -0.39 7.00
CA LYS A 106 -8.20 -1.68 7.09
C LYS A 106 -9.53 -1.61 7.82
N SER A 107 -10.30 -2.69 7.73
CA SER A 107 -11.52 -2.96 8.50
C SER A 107 -11.25 -3.98 9.60
N ASP A 108 -12.16 -4.12 10.56
CA ASP A 108 -12.06 -5.10 11.64
C ASP A 108 -12.26 -6.55 11.16
N GLU A 109 -12.22 -7.51 12.07
CA GLU A 109 -12.35 -8.95 11.79
C GLU A 109 -13.73 -9.36 11.24
N THR A 110 -14.71 -8.45 11.27
CA THR A 110 -16.04 -8.65 10.66
C THR A 110 -16.14 -8.00 9.27
N GLY A 111 -15.09 -7.28 8.82
CA GLY A 111 -15.10 -6.47 7.61
C GLY A 111 -15.76 -5.11 7.80
N THR A 112 -16.00 -4.68 9.06
CA THR A 112 -16.61 -3.39 9.36
C THR A 112 -15.51 -2.31 9.48
N PRO A 113 -15.64 -1.15 8.78
CA PRO A 113 -14.73 -0.03 8.94
C PRO A 113 -14.68 0.47 10.39
N TYR A 114 -13.48 0.80 10.87
CA TYR A 114 -13.31 1.37 12.20
C TYR A 114 -13.81 2.82 12.23
N PRO A 115 -14.72 3.19 13.16
CA PRO A 115 -15.22 4.56 13.25
C PRO A 115 -14.08 5.57 13.48
N GLY A 116 -13.97 6.57 12.61
CA GLY A 116 -13.03 7.68 12.74
C GLY A 116 -11.56 7.34 12.48
N ILE A 117 -11.23 6.15 11.95
CA ILE A 117 -9.85 5.77 11.64
C ILE A 117 -9.24 6.71 10.59
N ALA A 118 -9.99 7.09 9.56
CA ALA A 118 -9.52 7.99 8.50
C ALA A 118 -9.02 9.33 9.07
N ALA A 119 -9.78 9.94 9.96
CA ALA A 119 -9.39 11.19 10.60
C ALA A 119 -8.14 11.05 11.48
N ARG A 120 -7.99 9.92 12.19
CA ARG A 120 -6.83 9.64 13.04
C ARG A 120 -5.56 9.41 12.23
N VAL A 121 -5.64 8.62 11.15
CA VAL A 121 -4.51 8.40 10.24
C VAL A 121 -4.08 9.71 9.60
N ALA A 122 -5.03 10.50 9.08
CA ALA A 122 -4.74 11.81 8.50
C ALA A 122 -4.07 12.78 9.50
N ALA A 123 -4.51 12.76 10.78
CA ALA A 123 -3.89 13.57 11.83
C ALA A 123 -2.44 13.16 12.10
N GLU A 124 -2.14 11.85 12.11
CA GLU A 124 -0.77 11.36 12.26
C GLU A 124 0.12 11.76 11.07
N LEU A 125 -0.34 11.59 9.82
CA LEU A 125 0.39 12.02 8.64
C LEU A 125 0.73 13.50 8.67
N ARG A 126 -0.23 14.34 9.07
CA ARG A 126 -0.02 15.80 9.26
C ARG A 126 0.97 16.09 10.37
N ARG A 127 0.89 15.39 11.49
CA ARG A 127 1.83 15.55 12.62
C ARG A 127 3.27 15.30 12.22
N PHE A 128 3.51 14.35 11.29
CA PHE A 128 4.84 14.07 10.74
C PHE A 128 5.19 14.92 9.50
N GLY A 129 4.27 15.78 9.01
CA GLY A 129 4.50 16.67 7.87
C GLY A 129 4.62 15.95 6.52
N ILE A 130 4.00 14.77 6.39
CA ILE A 130 4.13 13.89 5.21
C ILE A 130 2.81 13.60 4.49
N ASP A 131 1.74 14.28 4.88
CA ASP A 131 0.42 14.18 4.26
C ASP A 131 0.47 14.48 2.76
N HIS A 132 1.27 15.46 2.32
CA HIS A 132 1.43 15.88 0.93
C HIS A 132 2.09 14.83 0.00
N ARG A 133 2.69 13.79 0.55
CA ARG A 133 3.34 12.68 -0.19
C ARG A 133 2.80 11.31 0.21
N SER A 134 1.62 11.30 0.82
CA SER A 134 0.91 10.09 1.23
C SER A 134 -0.34 9.88 0.38
N HIS A 135 -0.69 8.61 0.19
CA HIS A 135 -1.97 8.18 -0.36
C HIS A 135 -2.69 7.39 0.72
N LEU A 136 -3.91 7.82 1.07
CA LEU A 136 -4.81 7.03 1.91
C LEU A 136 -5.46 5.98 1.03
N THR A 137 -5.27 4.71 1.35
CA THR A 137 -5.72 3.61 0.51
C THR A 137 -6.75 2.75 1.24
N SER A 138 -7.69 2.17 0.51
CA SER A 138 -8.63 1.18 1.04
C SER A 138 -9.27 0.37 -0.07
N PHE A 139 -9.77 -0.82 0.27
CA PHE A 139 -10.75 -1.57 -0.52
C PHE A 139 -12.18 -1.08 -0.27
N ASP A 140 -12.43 -0.30 0.77
CA ASP A 140 -13.76 0.17 1.14
C ASP A 140 -13.98 1.61 0.66
N ILE A 141 -14.99 1.79 -0.22
CA ILE A 141 -15.33 3.10 -0.78
C ILE A 141 -15.78 4.07 0.32
N SER A 142 -16.50 3.59 1.34
CA SER A 142 -16.95 4.46 2.44
C SER A 142 -15.78 5.02 3.24
N VAL A 143 -14.72 4.23 3.42
CA VAL A 143 -13.47 4.68 4.04
C VAL A 143 -12.78 5.75 3.19
N LEU A 144 -12.75 5.59 1.87
CA LEU A 144 -12.18 6.60 0.95
C LEU A 144 -13.00 7.90 0.94
N GLU A 145 -14.33 7.80 1.08
CA GLU A 145 -15.20 8.97 1.25
C GLU A 145 -14.92 9.69 2.58
N GLU A 146 -14.74 8.95 3.68
CA GLU A 146 -14.28 9.52 4.95
C GLU A 146 -12.91 10.19 4.83
N CYS A 147 -11.96 9.57 4.10
CA CYS A 147 -10.66 10.18 3.81
C CYS A 147 -10.82 11.50 3.05
N ARG A 148 -11.71 11.54 2.05
CA ARG A 148 -12.02 12.78 1.32
C ARG A 148 -12.60 13.87 2.21
N LEU A 149 -13.44 13.49 3.16
CA LEU A 149 -14.06 14.43 4.11
C LEU A 149 -13.04 15.00 5.11
N HIS A 150 -12.22 14.14 5.70
CA HIS A 150 -11.31 14.51 6.80
C HIS A 150 -9.93 14.99 6.35
N ALA A 151 -9.51 14.61 5.15
CA ALA A 151 -8.20 14.95 4.57
C ALA A 151 -8.30 15.18 3.05
N PRO A 152 -9.09 16.18 2.59
CA PRO A 152 -9.35 16.39 1.17
C PRO A 152 -8.09 16.68 0.34
N HIS A 153 -7.02 17.15 0.98
CA HIS A 153 -5.73 17.47 0.36
C HIS A 153 -4.77 16.26 0.28
N VAL A 154 -5.09 15.16 0.95
CA VAL A 154 -4.30 13.93 0.88
C VAL A 154 -4.81 13.08 -0.29
N ALA A 155 -3.91 12.64 -1.15
CA ALA A 155 -4.24 11.79 -2.27
C ALA A 155 -4.85 10.45 -1.80
N ARG A 156 -5.71 9.86 -2.62
CA ARG A 156 -6.40 8.61 -2.32
C ARG A 156 -6.14 7.57 -3.37
N LEU A 157 -6.15 6.31 -2.95
CA LEU A 157 -5.97 5.15 -3.81
C LEU A 157 -7.03 4.09 -3.46
N VAL A 158 -7.67 3.52 -4.46
CA VAL A 158 -8.55 2.36 -4.28
C VAL A 158 -7.83 1.09 -4.69
N SER A 159 -7.94 0.05 -3.86
CA SER A 159 -7.45 -1.30 -4.18
C SER A 159 -8.57 -2.16 -4.75
N VAL A 160 -8.33 -2.82 -5.88
CA VAL A 160 -9.33 -3.55 -6.65
C VAL A 160 -8.82 -4.94 -7.01
N ASN A 161 -9.58 -5.99 -6.65
CA ASN A 161 -9.41 -7.35 -7.15
C ASN A 161 -10.69 -7.84 -7.84
N ALA A 162 -10.69 -9.04 -8.40
CA ALA A 162 -11.82 -9.57 -9.17
C ALA A 162 -13.11 -9.67 -8.35
N ASP A 163 -13.03 -10.21 -7.12
CA ASP A 163 -14.18 -10.35 -6.24
C ASP A 163 -14.76 -9.00 -5.83
N TRP A 164 -13.90 -8.05 -5.53
CA TRP A 164 -14.29 -6.69 -5.21
C TRP A 164 -14.99 -6.03 -6.40
N ALA A 165 -14.37 -6.10 -7.59
CA ALA A 165 -14.93 -5.53 -8.81
C ALA A 165 -16.31 -6.12 -9.14
N ALA A 166 -16.48 -7.44 -8.97
CA ALA A 166 -17.76 -8.10 -9.18
C ALA A 166 -18.87 -7.54 -8.26
N ARG A 167 -18.55 -7.28 -6.98
CA ARG A 167 -19.48 -6.65 -6.03
C ARG A 167 -19.85 -5.22 -6.39
N GLN A 168 -18.99 -4.50 -7.12
CA GLN A 168 -19.26 -3.14 -7.61
C GLN A 168 -19.95 -3.09 -9.00
N GLY A 169 -20.41 -4.23 -9.52
CA GLY A 169 -21.04 -4.31 -10.85
C GLY A 169 -20.04 -4.40 -12.01
N GLY A 170 -18.78 -4.73 -11.73
CA GLY A 170 -17.69 -4.85 -12.70
C GLY A 170 -16.88 -3.56 -12.88
N LEU A 171 -15.70 -3.68 -13.49
CA LEU A 171 -14.82 -2.52 -13.73
C LEU A 171 -15.47 -1.46 -14.63
N SER A 172 -16.24 -1.85 -15.62
CA SER A 172 -16.92 -0.91 -16.53
C SER A 172 -17.90 0.04 -15.81
N ALA A 173 -18.53 -0.44 -14.74
CA ALA A 173 -19.40 0.39 -13.90
C ALA A 173 -18.59 1.23 -12.90
N PHE A 174 -17.53 0.64 -12.34
CA PHE A 174 -16.76 1.27 -11.28
C PHE A 174 -15.78 2.36 -11.77
N LEU A 175 -15.01 2.12 -12.85
CA LEU A 175 -13.95 3.03 -13.26
C LEU A 175 -14.42 4.48 -13.51
N PRO A 176 -15.58 4.72 -14.14
CA PRO A 176 -16.11 6.08 -14.26
C PRO A 176 -16.46 6.72 -12.91
N ALA A 177 -16.93 5.91 -11.92
CA ALA A 177 -17.27 6.40 -10.59
C ALA A 177 -16.03 6.68 -9.73
N ALA A 178 -14.91 6.04 -10.02
CA ALA A 178 -13.65 6.26 -9.33
C ALA A 178 -13.04 7.64 -9.66
N ASP A 179 -13.39 8.21 -10.81
CA ASP A 179 -12.90 9.54 -11.20
C ASP A 179 -13.46 10.60 -10.24
N GLY A 180 -12.56 11.42 -9.70
CA GLY A 180 -12.88 12.40 -8.65
C GLY A 180 -12.95 11.85 -7.21
N LEU A 181 -12.99 10.53 -7.01
CA LEU A 181 -12.87 9.92 -5.68
C LEU A 181 -11.43 9.61 -5.33
N VAL A 182 -10.66 9.06 -6.27
CA VAL A 182 -9.27 8.61 -6.04
C VAL A 182 -8.31 9.15 -7.09
N ASP A 183 -7.06 9.26 -6.70
CA ASP A 183 -5.96 9.71 -7.57
C ASP A 183 -5.30 8.53 -8.28
N ILE A 184 -5.29 7.35 -7.66
CA ILE A 184 -4.71 6.11 -8.20
C ILE A 184 -5.74 4.98 -8.08
N VAL A 185 -5.80 4.13 -9.12
CA VAL A 185 -6.55 2.87 -9.12
C VAL A 185 -5.54 1.72 -9.10
N ALA A 186 -5.45 1.01 -7.98
CA ALA A 186 -4.57 -0.14 -7.82
C ALA A 186 -5.33 -1.44 -8.11
N ILE A 187 -4.95 -2.15 -9.16
CA ILE A 187 -5.66 -3.34 -9.65
C ILE A 187 -4.77 -4.57 -9.53
N HIS A 188 -5.35 -5.66 -9.00
CA HIS A 188 -4.69 -6.97 -8.94
C HIS A 188 -4.25 -7.42 -10.33
N HIS A 189 -3.04 -7.94 -10.44
CA HIS A 189 -2.36 -8.18 -11.73
C HIS A 189 -3.12 -9.10 -12.69
N GLU A 190 -3.84 -10.10 -12.19
CA GLU A 190 -4.64 -11.01 -13.01
C GLU A 190 -5.84 -10.27 -13.61
N LEU A 191 -6.59 -9.53 -12.79
CA LEU A 191 -7.71 -8.72 -13.26
C LEU A 191 -7.26 -7.64 -14.24
N MET A 192 -6.10 -7.01 -13.96
CA MET A 192 -5.53 -6.00 -14.86
C MET A 192 -5.13 -6.62 -16.21
N ALA A 193 -4.59 -7.83 -16.20
CA ALA A 193 -4.23 -8.52 -17.44
C ALA A 193 -5.47 -8.96 -18.24
N ASP A 194 -6.49 -9.46 -17.56
CA ASP A 194 -7.75 -9.92 -18.16
C ASP A 194 -8.55 -8.77 -18.81
N GLN A 195 -8.62 -7.62 -18.16
CA GLN A 195 -9.42 -6.47 -18.61
C GLN A 195 -8.57 -5.28 -19.07
N TRP A 196 -7.37 -5.54 -19.56
CA TRP A 196 -6.39 -4.51 -19.92
C TRP A 196 -6.93 -3.44 -20.87
N GLU A 197 -7.63 -3.82 -21.94
CA GLU A 197 -8.14 -2.89 -22.95
C GLU A 197 -9.16 -1.90 -22.36
N LEU A 198 -10.06 -2.40 -21.51
CA LEU A 198 -11.01 -1.56 -20.78
C LEU A 198 -10.27 -0.59 -19.84
N ILE A 199 -9.33 -1.12 -19.05
CA ILE A 199 -8.64 -0.33 -18.00
C ILE A 199 -7.83 0.79 -18.64
N ARG A 200 -6.99 0.48 -19.63
CA ARG A 200 -6.12 1.46 -20.29
C ARG A 200 -6.86 2.53 -21.08
N SER A 201 -8.09 2.24 -21.52
CA SER A 201 -8.95 3.23 -22.19
C SER A 201 -9.73 4.11 -21.20
N SER A 202 -9.83 3.70 -19.94
CA SER A 202 -10.63 4.38 -18.90
C SER A 202 -9.79 5.18 -17.92
N VAL A 203 -8.54 4.77 -17.66
CA VAL A 203 -7.68 5.38 -16.64
C VAL A 203 -6.31 5.70 -17.25
N PRO A 204 -5.79 6.93 -17.11
CA PRO A 204 -4.44 7.28 -17.51
C PRO A 204 -3.38 6.40 -16.85
N MET A 205 -2.34 6.05 -17.62
CA MET A 205 -1.30 5.10 -17.16
C MET A 205 -0.61 5.51 -15.87
N GLU A 206 -0.39 6.81 -15.66
CA GLU A 206 0.22 7.39 -14.46
C GLU A 206 -0.65 7.24 -13.20
N ARG A 207 -1.94 7.00 -13.36
CA ARG A 207 -2.91 6.74 -12.27
C ARG A 207 -3.15 5.25 -12.04
N LEU A 208 -2.50 4.36 -12.80
CA LEU A 208 -2.64 2.93 -12.64
C LEU A 208 -1.52 2.37 -11.75
N CYS A 209 -1.92 1.53 -10.80
CA CYS A 209 -1.02 0.72 -9.99
C CYS A 209 -1.35 -0.75 -10.16
N VAL A 210 -0.36 -1.58 -10.44
CA VAL A 210 -0.50 -3.04 -10.50
C VAL A 210 0.07 -3.69 -9.24
N TRP A 211 -0.65 -4.66 -8.65
CA TRP A 211 -0.25 -5.38 -7.45
C TRP A 211 -0.68 -6.85 -7.47
N THR A 212 -0.06 -7.79 -6.79
CA THR A 212 1.30 -7.74 -6.29
C THR A 212 2.15 -8.59 -7.24
N LEU A 213 3.25 -8.05 -7.71
CA LEU A 213 4.11 -8.71 -8.70
C LEU A 213 5.45 -9.10 -8.09
N ASN A 214 5.76 -10.39 -8.14
CA ASN A 214 6.96 -10.96 -7.54
C ASN A 214 7.80 -11.77 -8.53
N GLU A 215 7.22 -12.08 -9.71
CA GLU A 215 7.86 -12.87 -10.73
C GLU A 215 8.40 -12.00 -11.87
N GLU A 216 9.60 -12.30 -12.37
CA GLU A 216 10.27 -11.55 -13.44
C GLU A 216 9.37 -11.26 -14.63
N ALA A 217 8.70 -12.28 -15.17
CA ALA A 217 7.85 -12.14 -16.36
C ALA A 217 6.70 -11.15 -16.15
N GLY A 218 6.10 -11.14 -14.95
CA GLY A 218 5.05 -10.19 -14.57
C GLY A 218 5.60 -8.77 -14.44
N ILE A 219 6.73 -8.61 -13.75
CA ILE A 219 7.37 -7.31 -13.54
C ILE A 219 7.75 -6.70 -14.89
N ARG A 220 8.50 -7.41 -15.75
CA ARG A 220 8.91 -6.92 -17.08
C ARG A 220 7.72 -6.52 -17.94
N ARG A 221 6.69 -7.36 -18.02
CA ARG A 221 5.46 -7.07 -18.79
C ARG A 221 4.87 -5.71 -18.44
N TRP A 222 4.80 -5.37 -17.17
CA TRP A 222 4.15 -4.14 -16.75
C TRP A 222 5.09 -2.91 -16.81
N LEU A 223 6.40 -3.11 -16.65
CA LEU A 223 7.41 -2.09 -16.92
C LEU A 223 7.39 -1.68 -18.41
N GLU A 224 7.47 -2.65 -19.33
CA GLU A 224 7.41 -2.43 -20.78
C GLU A 224 6.12 -1.73 -21.23
N ARG A 225 5.02 -1.93 -20.50
CA ARG A 225 3.76 -1.20 -20.75
C ARG A 225 3.75 0.23 -20.21
N GLY A 226 4.76 0.62 -19.46
CA GLY A 226 4.87 1.95 -18.88
C GLY A 226 3.85 2.24 -17.79
N ILE A 227 3.46 1.20 -16.99
CA ILE A 227 2.53 1.38 -15.85
C ILE A 227 3.06 2.45 -14.89
N GLY A 228 2.17 3.29 -14.33
CA GLY A 228 2.57 4.36 -13.41
C GLY A 228 3.19 3.85 -12.12
N HIS A 229 2.61 2.79 -11.55
CA HIS A 229 3.01 2.24 -10.24
C HIS A 229 3.00 0.71 -10.27
N LEU A 230 3.97 0.09 -9.60
CA LEU A 230 4.12 -1.35 -9.46
C LEU A 230 4.43 -1.70 -8.00
N THR A 231 3.54 -2.47 -7.36
CA THR A 231 3.70 -2.95 -5.99
C THR A 231 4.27 -4.37 -5.99
N SER A 232 5.33 -4.59 -5.22
CA SER A 232 6.04 -5.87 -5.12
C SER A 232 6.42 -6.22 -3.69
N ASP A 233 6.34 -7.51 -3.36
CA ASP A 233 6.92 -8.09 -2.15
C ASP A 233 8.44 -8.22 -2.26
N SER A 234 8.97 -8.24 -3.51
CA SER A 234 10.39 -8.30 -3.87
C SER A 234 10.77 -7.06 -4.68
N PRO A 235 10.70 -5.85 -4.09
CA PRO A 235 10.94 -4.61 -4.82
C PRO A 235 12.38 -4.46 -5.33
N ASP A 236 13.34 -5.19 -4.78
CA ASP A 236 14.71 -5.32 -5.27
C ASP A 236 14.76 -5.82 -6.72
N LEU A 237 13.99 -6.86 -7.03
CA LEU A 237 13.86 -7.38 -8.40
C LEU A 237 13.23 -6.33 -9.34
N ALA A 238 12.14 -5.70 -8.90
CA ALA A 238 11.46 -4.70 -9.71
C ALA A 238 12.35 -3.46 -10.00
N LEU A 239 13.10 -3.00 -9.00
CA LEU A 239 14.09 -1.94 -9.15
C LEU A 239 15.20 -2.34 -10.14
N GLY A 240 15.75 -3.55 -10.02
CA GLY A 240 16.79 -4.05 -10.91
C GLY A 240 16.36 -4.10 -12.37
N PHE A 241 15.16 -4.57 -12.66
CA PHE A 241 14.62 -4.62 -14.03
C PHE A 241 14.32 -3.24 -14.58
N ARG A 242 13.72 -2.36 -13.79
CA ARG A 242 13.46 -0.97 -14.18
C ARG A 242 14.75 -0.23 -14.54
N ASP A 243 15.76 -0.33 -13.70
CA ASP A 243 17.02 0.40 -13.90
C ASP A 243 17.80 -0.15 -15.10
N ALA A 244 17.72 -1.46 -15.39
CA ALA A 244 18.29 -2.06 -16.58
C ALA A 244 17.59 -1.55 -17.87
N GLU A 245 16.26 -1.43 -17.87
CA GLU A 245 15.49 -0.88 -18.99
C GLU A 245 15.88 0.58 -19.28
N VAL A 246 15.97 1.40 -18.24
CA VAL A 246 16.41 2.81 -18.37
C VAL A 246 17.82 2.92 -18.92
N ALA A 247 18.72 2.04 -18.51
CA ALA A 247 20.09 2.01 -19.04
C ALA A 247 20.13 1.65 -20.53
N SER A 248 19.30 0.70 -20.98
CA SER A 248 19.19 0.29 -22.38
C SER A 248 18.70 1.42 -23.28
N VAL A 249 17.62 2.11 -22.88
CA VAL A 249 17.07 3.25 -23.64
C VAL A 249 18.11 4.37 -23.79
N ARG A 250 18.85 4.71 -22.74
CA ARG A 250 19.90 5.74 -22.79
C ARG A 250 21.08 5.38 -23.69
N LEU A 251 21.35 4.10 -23.91
CA LEU A 251 22.37 3.64 -24.84
C LEU A 251 21.92 3.79 -26.29
N GLU A 252 20.65 3.48 -26.57
CA GLU A 252 20.08 3.62 -27.93
C GLU A 252 19.97 5.08 -28.37
N GLU A 253 19.68 6.01 -27.46
CA GLU A 253 19.61 7.45 -27.75
C GLU A 253 20.99 8.10 -28.05
N LYS A 254 22.09 7.39 -27.79
CA LYS A 254 23.47 7.87 -28.02
C LYS A 254 24.11 7.30 -29.28
N LEU A 255 23.40 6.42 -29.99
CA LEU A 255 23.84 5.82 -31.28
C LEU A 255 23.15 6.49 -32.45
#